data_ce485e780220f443989dfbc4eb655622
#
_entry.id   ce485e780220f443989dfbc4eb655622
#
_cell.length_a   1.000
_cell.length_b   1.000
_cell.length_c   1.000
_cell.angle_alpha   90.00
_cell.angle_beta   90.00
_cell.angle_gamma   90.00
#
_symmetry.space_group_name_H-M   'P 1'
#
loop_
_entity.id
_entity.type
_entity.pdbx_description
1 polymer ?
#
loop_
_entity_poly.entity_id
_entity_poly.type
_entity_poly.pdbx_seq_one_letter_code
_entity_poly.pdbx_strand_id
1 'polypeptide(L)'
;MLMFQKPHRLSIDIDIIVSPRYNDIDAILHSICDSNGFTRFECQQRASTGDIPAKHYKFYYHSVVEDKEASILLDVLFEENPYTVLLDQPVANDFIDTETPDVMVKVPDYNNLLADKMTAFAPRTIGIPYKKGYNSCGMEIIKQLYDIGRLFDKADDLLAINSTYRRIAEKELLYHNMSCTVDDVLSDTMDNALSICFRCSHKGTDFDTLLLGIKQVANHIFSESFHIEKAILFAAKTYYLAASLMTQSPKIEKYTPSHNAEIAHWTIAEYEYTKLNKLKKTNPKAFFYLYKGLQMTLK
;
A
#
# COMPACT_ATOMS: atom_id res chain seq x y z
N MET A 1 1.06 -5.65 9.23
CA MET A 1 0.38 -6.54 10.21
C MET A 1 0.39 -5.97 11.61
N LEU A 2 1.53 -5.55 12.18
CA LEU A 2 1.64 -5.14 13.60
C LEU A 2 0.77 -3.93 14.00
N MET A 3 0.40 -3.06 13.06
CA MET A 3 -0.46 -1.89 13.34
C MET A 3 -1.91 -2.22 13.72
N PHE A 4 -2.35 -3.46 13.56
CA PHE A 4 -3.70 -3.89 13.87
C PHE A 4 -3.67 -5.08 14.84
N GLN A 5 -4.36 -4.97 15.99
CA GLN A 5 -4.52 -6.10 16.91
C GLN A 5 -5.13 -7.30 16.19
N LYS A 6 -6.13 -7.04 15.34
CA LYS A 6 -6.74 -8.04 14.47
C LYS A 6 -6.40 -7.72 13.01
N PRO A 7 -5.33 -8.29 12.44
CA PRO A 7 -4.98 -8.10 11.05
C PRO A 7 -6.10 -8.54 10.12
N HIS A 8 -6.28 -7.83 9.02
CA HIS A 8 -7.37 -8.10 8.07
C HIS A 8 -6.97 -9.07 6.97
N ARG A 9 -5.67 -9.17 6.70
CA ARG A 9 -5.06 -10.11 5.77
C ARG A 9 -3.73 -10.60 6.32
N LEU A 10 -3.28 -11.75 5.83
CA LEU A 10 -1.94 -12.25 6.13
C LEU A 10 -0.88 -11.46 5.34
N SER A 11 0.25 -11.28 5.97
CA SER A 11 1.52 -10.88 5.37
C SER A 11 2.61 -11.68 6.09
N ILE A 12 3.39 -12.40 5.33
CA ILE A 12 4.44 -13.28 5.85
C ILE A 12 5.84 -12.72 5.61
N ASP A 13 5.95 -11.73 4.73
CA ASP A 13 7.22 -11.07 4.45
C ASP A 13 7.52 -10.02 5.53
N ILE A 14 8.80 -9.89 5.89
CA ILE A 14 9.30 -8.92 6.85
C ILE A 14 10.08 -7.87 6.07
N ASP A 15 9.63 -6.62 6.14
CA ASP A 15 10.30 -5.48 5.53
C ASP A 15 10.91 -4.60 6.63
N ILE A 16 12.21 -4.31 6.54
CA ILE A 16 12.90 -3.42 7.49
C ILE A 16 13.73 -2.36 6.77
N ILE A 17 13.82 -1.20 7.39
CA ILE A 17 14.74 -0.13 6.99
C ILE A 17 15.89 -0.10 8.01
N VAL A 18 17.10 -0.17 7.51
CA VAL A 18 18.33 -0.15 8.31
C VAL A 18 19.17 1.06 7.89
N SER A 19 19.67 1.83 8.86
CA SER A 19 20.56 2.95 8.54
C SER A 19 21.74 2.49 7.68
N PRO A 20 22.13 3.24 6.63
CA PRO A 20 23.27 2.91 5.77
C PRO A 20 24.60 2.80 6.51
N ARG A 21 24.68 3.37 7.73
CA ARG A 21 25.86 3.31 8.59
C ARG A 21 26.03 1.96 9.29
N TYR A 22 25.00 1.11 9.25
CA TYR A 22 25.03 -0.19 9.91
C TYR A 22 25.57 -1.26 8.98
N ASN A 23 26.80 -1.72 9.26
CA ASN A 23 27.56 -2.59 8.36
C ASN A 23 27.58 -4.09 8.75
N ASP A 24 26.93 -4.47 9.85
CA ASP A 24 27.11 -5.83 10.43
C ASP A 24 25.79 -6.64 10.45
N ILE A 25 24.96 -6.46 9.42
CA ILE A 25 23.70 -7.21 9.34
C ILE A 25 23.94 -8.71 9.17
N ASP A 26 24.97 -9.11 8.42
CA ASP A 26 25.24 -10.52 8.13
C ASP A 26 25.57 -11.31 9.40
N ALA A 27 26.33 -10.73 10.36
CA ALA A 27 26.60 -11.36 11.65
C ALA A 27 25.32 -11.57 12.49
N ILE A 28 24.40 -10.59 12.46
CA ILE A 28 23.09 -10.72 13.11
C ILE A 28 22.28 -11.84 12.46
N LEU A 29 22.24 -11.91 11.13
CA LEU A 29 21.47 -12.94 10.42
C LEU A 29 22.01 -14.34 10.68
N HIS A 30 23.34 -14.52 10.79
CA HIS A 30 23.95 -15.78 11.23
C HIS A 30 23.54 -16.14 12.65
N SER A 31 23.62 -15.20 13.59
CA SER A 31 23.19 -15.42 14.98
C SER A 31 21.70 -15.79 15.09
N ILE A 32 20.84 -15.21 14.25
CA ILE A 32 19.41 -15.56 14.17
C ILE A 32 19.23 -17.01 13.70
N CYS A 33 19.96 -17.45 12.68
CA CYS A 33 19.92 -18.82 12.20
C CYS A 33 20.33 -19.82 13.30
N ASP A 34 21.43 -19.53 13.98
CA ASP A 34 22.03 -20.46 14.96
C ASP A 34 21.14 -20.62 16.22
N SER A 35 20.33 -19.63 16.57
CA SER A 35 19.62 -19.59 17.85
C SER A 35 18.09 -19.71 17.75
N ASN A 36 17.49 -19.63 16.54
CA ASN A 36 16.03 -19.47 16.41
C ASN A 36 15.33 -20.50 15.49
N GLY A 37 15.89 -21.69 15.33
CA GLY A 37 15.22 -22.79 14.62
C GLY A 37 15.19 -22.66 13.10
N PHE A 38 15.91 -21.70 12.52
CA PHE A 38 16.15 -21.65 11.09
C PHE A 38 17.29 -22.60 10.71
N THR A 39 17.15 -23.32 9.59
CA THR A 39 18.14 -24.25 9.12
C THR A 39 19.28 -23.59 8.35
N ARG A 40 18.95 -22.52 7.63
CA ARG A 40 19.89 -21.70 6.83
C ARG A 40 19.20 -20.42 6.36
N PHE A 41 19.99 -19.47 5.87
CA PHE A 41 19.49 -18.35 5.08
C PHE A 41 20.30 -18.13 3.82
N GLU A 42 19.72 -17.46 2.83
CA GLU A 42 20.35 -17.13 1.55
C GLU A 42 20.08 -15.68 1.21
N CYS A 43 21.11 -14.95 0.77
CA CYS A 43 20.95 -13.67 0.12
C CYS A 43 20.53 -13.88 -1.34
N GLN A 44 19.31 -13.44 -1.69
CA GLN A 44 18.79 -13.59 -3.04
C GLN A 44 19.29 -12.47 -3.95
N GLN A 45 19.85 -12.84 -5.10
CA GLN A 45 20.10 -11.89 -6.18
C GLN A 45 18.79 -11.68 -6.95
N ARG A 46 18.11 -10.59 -6.68
CA ARG A 46 16.95 -10.14 -7.49
C ARG A 46 17.45 -9.16 -8.55
N ALA A 47 17.01 -9.32 -9.80
CA ALA A 47 17.24 -8.31 -10.82
C ALA A 47 16.48 -7.04 -10.40
N SER A 48 17.18 -6.03 -9.91
CA SER A 48 16.61 -4.71 -9.62
C SER A 48 16.72 -3.84 -10.87
N THR A 49 15.66 -3.15 -11.20
CA THR A 49 15.71 -2.03 -12.14
C THR A 49 16.05 -0.78 -11.34
N GLY A 50 17.32 -0.40 -11.30
CA GLY A 50 17.80 0.79 -10.58
C GLY A 50 18.80 0.48 -9.45
N ASP A 51 19.31 1.55 -8.85
CA ASP A 51 20.34 1.50 -7.78
C ASP A 51 19.71 1.47 -6.38
N ILE A 52 18.66 0.65 -6.18
CA ILE A 52 17.99 0.53 -4.88
C ILE A 52 18.93 -0.16 -3.90
N PRO A 53 19.28 0.46 -2.76
CA PRO A 53 20.19 -0.12 -1.78
C PRO A 53 19.47 -1.15 -0.90
N ALA A 54 18.99 -2.24 -1.53
CA ALA A 54 18.23 -3.29 -0.88
C ALA A 54 18.93 -4.64 -0.96
N LYS A 55 18.75 -5.46 0.08
CA LYS A 55 19.12 -6.87 0.09
C LYS A 55 17.87 -7.70 0.43
N HIS A 56 17.76 -8.85 -0.20
CA HIS A 56 16.65 -9.77 -0.02
C HIS A 56 17.18 -11.07 0.55
N TYR A 57 16.68 -11.47 1.70
CA TYR A 57 17.09 -12.70 2.37
C TYR A 57 15.91 -13.67 2.45
N LYS A 58 16.24 -14.96 2.38
CA LYS A 58 15.29 -16.04 2.52
C LYS A 58 15.76 -16.95 3.64
N PHE A 59 14.99 -17.01 4.72
CA PHE A 59 15.25 -17.87 5.86
C PHE A 59 14.45 -19.15 5.73
N TYR A 60 15.09 -20.29 5.89
CA TYR A 60 14.49 -21.61 5.77
C TYR A 60 14.28 -22.23 7.15
N TYR A 61 13.15 -22.89 7.32
CA TYR A 61 12.78 -23.60 8.54
C TYR A 61 11.97 -24.85 8.21
N HIS A 62 11.89 -25.79 9.15
CA HIS A 62 11.01 -26.95 9.00
C HIS A 62 9.60 -26.61 9.48
N SER A 63 8.62 -26.63 8.59
CA SER A 63 7.23 -26.34 8.92
C SER A 63 6.60 -27.54 9.64
N VAL A 64 6.15 -27.32 10.87
CA VAL A 64 5.44 -28.35 11.65
C VAL A 64 4.02 -28.65 11.10
N VAL A 65 3.47 -27.77 10.28
CA VAL A 65 2.12 -27.94 9.69
C VAL A 65 2.17 -28.79 8.43
N GLU A 66 3.17 -28.54 7.57
CA GLU A 66 3.30 -29.22 6.27
C GLU A 66 4.33 -30.33 6.28
N ASP A 67 5.08 -30.50 7.38
CA ASP A 67 6.18 -31.44 7.55
C ASP A 67 7.22 -31.39 6.40
N LYS A 68 7.55 -30.17 5.99
CA LYS A 68 8.53 -29.90 4.93
C LYS A 68 9.27 -28.59 5.16
N GLU A 69 10.34 -28.38 4.39
CA GLU A 69 11.05 -27.09 4.39
C GLU A 69 10.13 -25.97 3.89
N ALA A 70 10.01 -24.91 4.67
CA ALA A 70 9.31 -23.67 4.35
C ALA A 70 10.27 -22.48 4.49
N SER A 71 9.83 -21.29 4.13
CA SER A 71 10.70 -20.10 4.18
C SER A 71 9.95 -18.84 4.50
N ILE A 72 10.66 -17.88 5.13
CA ILE A 72 10.24 -16.51 5.36
C ILE A 72 11.18 -15.58 4.59
N LEU A 73 10.62 -14.52 3.99
CA LEU A 73 11.38 -13.50 3.30
C LEU A 73 11.64 -12.33 4.25
N LEU A 74 12.89 -11.82 4.20
CA LEU A 74 13.30 -10.59 4.86
C LEU A 74 13.86 -9.64 3.80
N ASP A 75 13.18 -8.56 3.57
CA ASP A 75 13.60 -7.49 2.67
C ASP A 75 14.19 -6.36 3.51
N VAL A 76 15.44 -6.00 3.24
CA VAL A 76 16.21 -4.99 3.98
C VAL A 76 16.53 -3.86 3.05
N LEU A 77 16.04 -2.66 3.35
CA LEU A 77 16.36 -1.42 2.66
C LEU A 77 17.39 -0.64 3.51
N PHE A 78 18.56 -0.34 2.92
CA PHE A 78 19.63 0.39 3.61
C PHE A 78 19.52 1.88 3.31
N GLU A 79 18.69 2.59 4.09
CA GLU A 79 18.52 4.03 3.93
C GLU A 79 18.17 4.74 5.23
N GLU A 80 18.28 6.08 5.21
CA GLU A 80 17.75 6.87 6.32
C GLU A 80 16.22 6.79 6.34
N ASN A 81 15.67 6.63 7.54
CA ASN A 81 14.24 6.48 7.76
C ASN A 81 13.45 7.67 7.15
N PRO A 82 12.50 7.41 6.22
CA PRO A 82 11.71 8.46 5.60
C PRO A 82 10.53 8.92 6.44
N TYR A 83 10.14 8.17 7.48
CA TYR A 83 8.94 8.42 8.26
C TYR A 83 9.14 9.54 9.28
N THR A 84 8.13 10.39 9.46
CA THR A 84 8.13 11.49 10.42
C THR A 84 7.83 11.03 11.85
N VAL A 85 7.05 9.95 11.99
CA VAL A 85 6.66 9.39 13.28
C VAL A 85 6.85 7.88 13.27
N LEU A 86 7.55 7.38 14.30
CA LEU A 86 7.68 5.96 14.60
C LEU A 86 7.06 5.66 15.97
N LEU A 87 6.33 4.56 16.04
CA LEU A 87 5.71 4.05 17.26
C LEU A 87 6.42 2.78 17.71
N ASP A 88 6.61 2.60 19.01
CA ASP A 88 7.03 1.33 19.56
C ASP A 88 5.81 0.39 19.62
N GLN A 89 5.90 -0.75 18.93
CA GLN A 89 4.84 -1.75 18.85
C GLN A 89 5.35 -3.12 19.27
N PRO A 90 4.58 -3.86 20.07
CA PRO A 90 4.92 -5.25 20.37
C PRO A 90 4.81 -6.11 19.10
N VAL A 91 5.72 -7.08 18.97
CA VAL A 91 5.61 -8.12 17.93
C VAL A 91 4.58 -9.15 18.39
N ALA A 92 3.33 -8.70 18.52
CA ALA A 92 2.21 -9.53 18.97
C ALA A 92 0.90 -9.01 18.35
N ASN A 93 0.03 -9.91 17.95
CA ASN A 93 -1.36 -9.64 17.56
C ASN A 93 -2.14 -10.96 17.53
N ASP A 94 -3.40 -10.96 17.10
CA ASP A 94 -4.27 -12.15 17.09
C ASP A 94 -3.72 -13.33 16.24
N PHE A 95 -2.68 -13.14 15.44
CA PHE A 95 -2.08 -14.16 14.55
C PHE A 95 -0.59 -14.40 14.80
N ILE A 96 0.03 -13.59 15.66
CA ILE A 96 1.45 -13.74 16.02
C ILE A 96 1.49 -13.92 17.53
N ASP A 97 1.96 -15.08 17.94
CA ASP A 97 2.30 -15.39 19.32
C ASP A 97 3.82 -15.42 19.46
N THR A 98 4.34 -14.92 20.56
CA THR A 98 5.77 -14.86 20.86
C THR A 98 6.05 -15.45 22.23
N GLU A 99 7.11 -16.24 22.35
CA GLU A 99 7.53 -16.82 23.63
C GLU A 99 7.94 -15.76 24.65
N THR A 100 8.42 -14.61 24.16
CA THR A 100 8.78 -13.45 24.98
C THR A 100 7.85 -12.29 24.65
N PRO A 101 6.95 -11.89 25.57
CA PRO A 101 5.92 -10.88 25.29
C PRO A 101 6.45 -9.47 25.07
N ASP A 102 7.74 -9.21 25.32
CA ASP A 102 8.30 -7.85 25.37
C ASP A 102 9.18 -7.48 24.15
N VAL A 103 9.07 -8.20 23.03
CA VAL A 103 9.78 -7.82 21.81
C VAL A 103 9.09 -6.61 21.19
N MET A 104 9.72 -5.45 21.31
CA MET A 104 9.25 -4.18 20.75
C MET A 104 9.99 -3.81 19.49
N VAL A 105 9.28 -3.33 18.49
CA VAL A 105 9.85 -2.83 17.23
C VAL A 105 9.32 -1.44 16.91
N LYS A 106 10.11 -0.65 16.21
CA LYS A 106 9.67 0.65 15.70
C LYS A 106 8.96 0.48 14.37
N VAL A 107 7.73 0.97 14.30
CA VAL A 107 6.91 0.95 13.07
C VAL A 107 6.40 2.36 12.75
N PRO A 108 6.20 2.71 11.47
CA PRO A 108 5.57 3.98 11.11
C PRO A 108 4.13 4.03 11.63
N ASP A 109 3.66 5.23 11.99
CA ASP A 109 2.26 5.42 12.35
C ASP A 109 1.31 5.22 11.14
N TYR A 110 -0.01 5.33 11.35
CA TYR A 110 -0.99 5.13 10.29
C TYR A 110 -0.84 6.14 9.14
N ASN A 111 -0.45 7.38 9.43
CA ASN A 111 -0.29 8.44 8.44
C ASN A 111 0.93 8.16 7.54
N ASN A 112 2.05 7.82 8.14
CA ASN A 112 3.28 7.49 7.44
C ASN A 112 3.15 6.20 6.62
N LEU A 113 2.55 5.16 7.20
CA LEU A 113 2.33 3.89 6.50
C LEU A 113 1.35 4.04 5.32
N LEU A 114 0.31 4.88 5.45
CA LEU A 114 -0.60 5.20 4.37
C LEU A 114 0.13 5.89 3.20
N ALA A 115 1.01 6.84 3.50
CA ALA A 115 1.81 7.54 2.52
C ALA A 115 2.71 6.57 1.73
N ASP A 116 3.40 5.67 2.43
CA ASP A 116 4.24 4.63 1.84
C ASP A 116 3.45 3.70 0.91
N LYS A 117 2.30 3.17 1.37
CA LYS A 117 1.47 2.31 0.53
C LYS A 117 0.92 2.99 -0.72
N MET A 118 0.70 4.31 -0.67
CA MET A 118 0.27 5.07 -1.84
C MET A 118 1.34 5.16 -2.93
N THR A 119 2.62 5.28 -2.60
CA THR A 119 3.70 5.30 -3.61
C THR A 119 3.76 3.99 -4.39
N ALA A 120 3.50 2.86 -3.73
CA ALA A 120 3.46 1.55 -4.36
C ALA A 120 2.25 1.33 -5.28
N PHE A 121 1.19 2.15 -5.19
CA PHE A 121 -0.03 2.07 -6.02
C PHE A 121 0.02 2.96 -7.28
N ALA A 122 1.19 3.24 -7.81
CA ALA A 122 1.43 4.07 -9.00
C ALA A 122 2.16 3.25 -10.09
N PRO A 123 1.47 2.31 -10.79
CA PRO A 123 2.10 1.23 -11.57
C PRO A 123 2.78 1.67 -12.87
N ARG A 124 2.53 2.89 -13.38
CA ARG A 124 3.15 3.42 -14.59
C ARG A 124 4.35 4.34 -14.28
N THR A 125 4.57 4.60 -12.99
CA THR A 125 5.67 5.43 -12.50
C THR A 125 6.53 4.63 -11.53
N ILE A 126 6.57 5.00 -10.26
CA ILE A 126 7.47 4.42 -9.25
C ILE A 126 6.92 3.17 -8.55
N GLY A 127 5.63 2.90 -8.68
CA GLY A 127 4.97 1.83 -7.94
C GLY A 127 5.19 0.43 -8.52
N ILE A 128 4.44 -0.53 -8.00
CA ILE A 128 4.49 -1.91 -8.47
C ILE A 128 3.96 -1.95 -9.91
N PRO A 129 4.78 -2.33 -10.93
CA PRO A 129 4.34 -2.33 -12.31
C PRO A 129 3.27 -3.39 -12.55
N TYR A 130 2.42 -3.22 -13.58
CA TYR A 130 1.42 -4.24 -13.93
C TYR A 130 2.02 -5.61 -14.22
N LYS A 131 3.26 -5.65 -14.74
CA LYS A 131 3.97 -6.89 -15.08
C LYS A 131 5.45 -6.78 -14.76
N LYS A 132 6.04 -7.86 -14.30
CA LYS A 132 7.50 -8.07 -14.20
C LYS A 132 7.86 -9.24 -15.12
N GLY A 133 8.44 -8.94 -16.28
CA GLY A 133 8.59 -9.91 -17.34
C GLY A 133 7.25 -10.46 -17.81
N TYR A 134 7.04 -11.76 -17.72
CA TYR A 134 5.78 -12.43 -18.07
C TYR A 134 4.79 -12.53 -16.91
N ASN A 135 5.20 -12.20 -15.69
CA ASN A 135 4.36 -12.34 -14.50
C ASN A 135 3.51 -11.11 -14.26
N SER A 136 2.21 -11.32 -14.04
CA SER A 136 1.28 -10.26 -13.60
C SER A 136 1.56 -9.89 -12.15
N CYS A 137 1.60 -8.59 -11.85
CA CYS A 137 1.70 -8.05 -10.48
C CYS A 137 0.37 -7.49 -9.97
N GLY A 138 -0.74 -7.90 -10.57
CA GLY A 138 -2.07 -7.41 -10.18
C GLY A 138 -2.40 -7.68 -8.71
N MET A 139 -2.00 -8.85 -8.19
CA MET A 139 -2.23 -9.19 -6.78
C MET A 139 -1.47 -8.24 -5.84
N GLU A 140 -0.21 -7.96 -6.14
CA GLU A 140 0.65 -7.06 -5.35
C GLU A 140 0.11 -5.62 -5.36
N ILE A 141 -0.32 -5.11 -6.52
CA ILE A 141 -0.95 -3.79 -6.66
C ILE A 141 -2.23 -3.71 -5.82
N ILE A 142 -3.09 -4.72 -5.88
CA ILE A 142 -4.35 -4.73 -5.15
C ILE A 142 -4.16 -4.95 -3.65
N LYS A 143 -3.11 -5.64 -3.21
CA LYS A 143 -2.72 -5.65 -1.78
C LYS A 143 -2.47 -4.22 -1.28
N GLN A 144 -1.77 -3.37 -2.05
CA GLN A 144 -1.55 -1.97 -1.67
C GLN A 144 -2.88 -1.21 -1.60
N LEU A 145 -3.76 -1.35 -2.60
CA LEU A 145 -5.09 -0.73 -2.57
C LEU A 145 -5.90 -1.13 -1.33
N TYR A 146 -5.84 -2.42 -0.97
CA TYR A 146 -6.53 -2.91 0.22
C TYR A 146 -5.99 -2.26 1.50
N ASP A 147 -4.67 -2.22 1.64
CA ASP A 147 -4.02 -1.59 2.78
C ASP A 147 -4.31 -0.09 2.85
N ILE A 148 -4.23 0.64 1.72
CA ILE A 148 -4.60 2.06 1.63
C ILE A 148 -6.04 2.28 2.10
N GLY A 149 -6.98 1.48 1.61
CA GLY A 149 -8.39 1.60 1.98
C GLY A 149 -8.66 1.42 3.47
N ARG A 150 -7.87 0.58 4.16
CA ARG A 150 -7.96 0.30 5.61
C ARG A 150 -7.24 1.37 6.42
N LEU A 151 -6.03 1.74 6.02
CA LEU A 151 -5.24 2.78 6.69
C LEU A 151 -5.91 4.15 6.60
N PHE A 152 -6.54 4.47 5.46
CA PHE A 152 -7.28 5.71 5.27
C PHE A 152 -8.32 5.95 6.37
N ASP A 153 -9.00 4.91 6.86
CA ASP A 153 -10.01 5.06 7.92
C ASP A 153 -9.39 5.46 9.28
N LYS A 154 -8.08 5.20 9.48
CA LYS A 154 -7.33 5.50 10.70
C LYS A 154 -6.51 6.78 10.62
N ALA A 155 -6.03 7.11 9.42
CA ALA A 155 -5.20 8.30 9.20
C ALA A 155 -6.02 9.59 9.33
N ASP A 156 -5.40 10.64 9.88
CA ASP A 156 -6.04 11.92 10.20
C ASP A 156 -5.16 13.15 9.95
N ASP A 157 -3.83 12.98 9.81
CA ASP A 157 -2.88 14.07 9.57
C ASP A 157 -2.43 14.11 8.10
N LEU A 158 -3.09 14.95 7.30
CA LEU A 158 -2.77 15.11 5.88
C LEU A 158 -1.39 15.74 5.64
N LEU A 159 -0.88 16.57 6.58
CA LEU A 159 0.44 17.18 6.45
C LEU A 159 1.53 16.11 6.64
N ALA A 160 1.40 15.25 7.64
CA ALA A 160 2.31 14.13 7.85
C ALA A 160 2.30 13.17 6.64
N ILE A 161 1.10 12.84 6.11
CA ILE A 161 0.96 12.01 4.92
C ILE A 161 1.67 12.65 3.72
N ASN A 162 1.42 13.95 3.46
CA ASN A 162 2.03 14.66 2.32
C ASN A 162 3.56 14.73 2.43
N SER A 163 4.07 15.06 3.61
CA SER A 163 5.51 15.13 3.86
C SER A 163 6.20 13.80 3.59
N THR A 164 5.66 12.71 4.14
CA THR A 164 6.21 11.37 3.97
C THR A 164 6.06 10.87 2.53
N TYR A 165 4.89 11.08 1.90
CA TYR A 165 4.65 10.71 0.52
C TYR A 165 5.66 11.35 -0.44
N ARG A 166 5.84 12.68 -0.35
CA ARG A 166 6.79 13.40 -1.23
C ARG A 166 8.22 12.91 -1.02
N ARG A 167 8.64 12.72 0.23
CA ARG A 167 10.00 12.23 0.55
C ARG A 167 10.26 10.85 -0.05
N ILE A 168 9.31 9.92 0.07
CA ILE A 168 9.45 8.57 -0.50
C ILE A 168 9.38 8.64 -2.02
N ALA A 169 8.40 9.35 -2.60
CA ALA A 169 8.22 9.45 -4.04
C ALA A 169 9.44 10.08 -4.74
N GLU A 170 10.02 11.15 -4.18
CA GLU A 170 11.25 11.77 -4.70
C GLU A 170 12.42 10.78 -4.72
N LYS A 171 12.54 9.95 -3.69
CA LYS A 171 13.59 8.94 -3.60
C LYS A 171 13.39 7.81 -4.59
N GLU A 172 12.17 7.31 -4.71
CA GLU A 172 11.81 6.27 -5.68
C GLU A 172 12.00 6.76 -7.14
N LEU A 173 11.68 8.02 -7.43
CA LEU A 173 11.96 8.63 -8.74
C LEU A 173 13.47 8.60 -9.07
N LEU A 174 14.33 8.86 -8.09
CA LEU A 174 15.79 8.76 -8.25
C LEU A 174 16.22 7.31 -8.48
N TYR A 175 15.73 6.36 -7.69
CA TYR A 175 16.07 4.94 -7.84
C TYR A 175 15.67 4.38 -9.20
N HIS A 176 14.53 4.82 -9.72
CA HIS A 176 14.03 4.39 -11.04
C HIS A 176 14.58 5.22 -12.21
N ASN A 177 15.46 6.22 -11.96
CA ASN A 177 15.97 7.15 -12.96
C ASN A 177 14.86 7.80 -13.81
N MET A 178 13.74 8.15 -13.17
CA MET A 178 12.59 8.76 -13.86
C MET A 178 12.68 10.27 -13.85
N SER A 179 12.31 10.89 -14.97
CA SER A 179 12.28 12.35 -15.12
C SER A 179 10.92 12.99 -14.80
N CYS A 180 9.91 12.19 -14.43
CA CYS A 180 8.60 12.71 -14.03
C CYS A 180 8.63 13.30 -12.61
N THR A 181 7.60 14.06 -12.27
CA THR A 181 7.45 14.74 -10.99
C THR A 181 6.64 13.90 -10.00
N VAL A 182 6.66 14.29 -8.72
CA VAL A 182 5.80 13.69 -7.69
C VAL A 182 4.31 13.87 -8.04
N ASP A 183 3.94 14.97 -8.70
CA ASP A 183 2.55 15.20 -9.12
C ASP A 183 2.15 14.29 -10.29
N ASP A 184 3.10 13.87 -11.15
CA ASP A 184 2.85 12.83 -12.15
C ASP A 184 2.61 11.46 -11.49
N VAL A 185 3.30 11.15 -10.39
CA VAL A 185 3.06 9.93 -9.59
C VAL A 185 1.66 9.96 -8.96
N LEU A 186 1.24 11.12 -8.41
CA LEU A 186 -0.13 11.28 -7.91
C LEU A 186 -1.18 11.13 -9.01
N SER A 187 -0.88 11.65 -10.22
CA SER A 187 -1.75 11.49 -11.40
C SER A 187 -1.89 10.03 -11.81
N ASP A 188 -0.79 9.27 -11.79
CA ASP A 188 -0.80 7.82 -12.06
C ASP A 188 -1.66 7.08 -11.02
N THR A 189 -1.49 7.40 -9.74
CA THR A 189 -2.32 6.86 -8.65
C THR A 189 -3.81 7.15 -8.89
N MET A 190 -4.17 8.37 -9.30
CA MET A 190 -5.55 8.76 -9.58
C MET A 190 -6.13 8.01 -10.78
N ASP A 191 -5.38 7.91 -11.89
CA ASP A 191 -5.82 7.20 -13.09
C ASP A 191 -6.03 5.70 -12.80
N ASN A 192 -5.12 5.09 -12.02
CA ASN A 192 -5.22 3.69 -11.60
C ASN A 192 -6.48 3.45 -10.74
N ALA A 193 -6.76 4.36 -9.80
CA ALA A 193 -7.97 4.32 -8.98
C ALA A 193 -9.25 4.50 -9.81
N LEU A 194 -9.27 5.45 -10.76
CA LEU A 194 -10.39 5.67 -11.67
C LEU A 194 -10.68 4.47 -12.56
N SER A 195 -9.64 3.77 -13.04
CA SER A 195 -9.80 2.54 -13.80
C SER A 195 -10.66 1.50 -13.07
N ILE A 196 -10.43 1.33 -11.77
CA ILE A 196 -11.24 0.42 -10.93
C ILE A 196 -12.67 0.97 -10.77
N CYS A 197 -12.83 2.28 -10.56
CA CYS A 197 -14.14 2.91 -10.40
C CYS A 197 -14.98 2.86 -11.68
N PHE A 198 -14.37 2.98 -12.84
CA PHE A 198 -15.02 2.85 -14.16
C PHE A 198 -15.22 1.39 -14.59
N ARG A 199 -14.51 0.45 -13.98
CA ARG A 199 -14.45 -0.96 -14.36
C ARG A 199 -13.95 -1.17 -15.80
N CYS A 200 -13.02 -0.35 -16.21
CA CYS A 200 -12.35 -0.44 -17.53
C CYS A 200 -11.02 0.29 -17.48
N SER A 201 -10.15 0.01 -18.45
CA SER A 201 -8.90 0.74 -18.61
C SER A 201 -9.17 2.22 -18.90
N HIS A 202 -8.37 3.09 -18.28
CA HIS A 202 -8.48 4.54 -18.34
C HIS A 202 -7.07 5.14 -18.44
N LYS A 203 -6.84 5.99 -19.44
CA LYS A 203 -5.55 6.70 -19.63
C LYS A 203 -4.31 5.79 -19.54
N GLY A 204 -4.34 4.65 -20.21
CA GLY A 204 -3.22 3.72 -20.25
C GLY A 204 -3.07 2.77 -19.06
N THR A 205 -4.06 2.70 -18.17
CA THR A 205 -4.11 1.70 -17.08
C THR A 205 -4.52 0.32 -17.62
N ASP A 206 -4.18 -0.74 -16.87
CA ASP A 206 -4.52 -2.13 -17.21
C ASP A 206 -5.57 -2.68 -16.22
N PHE A 207 -6.85 -2.44 -16.53
CA PHE A 207 -7.95 -2.88 -15.67
C PHE A 207 -8.06 -4.40 -15.57
N ASP A 208 -7.74 -5.15 -16.61
CA ASP A 208 -7.83 -6.60 -16.58
C ASP A 208 -6.84 -7.20 -15.57
N THR A 209 -5.63 -6.65 -15.54
CA THR A 209 -4.63 -7.00 -14.50
C THR A 209 -5.13 -6.65 -13.09
N LEU A 210 -5.75 -5.48 -12.90
CA LEU A 210 -6.31 -5.08 -11.61
C LEU A 210 -7.48 -5.97 -11.19
N LEU A 211 -8.38 -6.30 -12.12
CA LEU A 211 -9.52 -7.18 -11.86
C LEU A 211 -9.09 -8.60 -11.47
N LEU A 212 -8.07 -9.13 -12.13
CA LEU A 212 -7.45 -10.39 -11.75
C LEU A 212 -6.87 -10.30 -10.32
N GLY A 213 -6.14 -9.22 -10.03
CA GLY A 213 -5.59 -8.96 -8.70
C GLY A 213 -6.66 -8.89 -7.61
N ILE A 214 -7.82 -8.26 -7.86
CA ILE A 214 -8.95 -8.21 -6.92
C ILE A 214 -9.43 -9.63 -6.58
N LYS A 215 -9.56 -10.49 -7.58
CA LYS A 215 -9.97 -11.90 -7.39
C LYS A 215 -8.94 -12.69 -6.59
N GLN A 216 -7.65 -12.48 -6.85
CA GLN A 216 -6.57 -13.18 -6.16
C GLN A 216 -6.45 -12.74 -4.70
N VAL A 217 -6.48 -11.44 -4.42
CA VAL A 217 -6.36 -10.89 -3.05
C VAL A 217 -7.53 -11.33 -2.17
N ALA A 218 -8.72 -11.54 -2.73
CA ALA A 218 -9.89 -12.01 -1.99
C ALA A 218 -9.63 -13.30 -1.19
N ASN A 219 -8.75 -14.18 -1.70
CA ASN A 219 -8.39 -15.44 -1.03
C ASN A 219 -7.45 -15.25 0.18
N HIS A 220 -6.86 -14.07 0.34
CA HIS A 220 -5.93 -13.74 1.42
C HIS A 220 -6.55 -12.82 2.48
N ILE A 221 -7.81 -12.42 2.31
CA ILE A 221 -8.56 -11.59 3.24
C ILE A 221 -9.56 -12.48 3.98
N PHE A 222 -9.48 -12.49 5.29
CA PHE A 222 -10.34 -13.32 6.14
C PHE A 222 -11.29 -12.51 7.02
N SER A 223 -11.08 -11.19 7.13
CA SER A 223 -11.90 -10.33 7.96
C SER A 223 -13.21 -9.89 7.32
N GLU A 224 -13.29 -9.93 5.99
CA GLU A 224 -14.45 -9.45 5.21
C GLU A 224 -14.43 -10.03 3.79
N SER A 225 -15.58 -10.01 3.12
CA SER A 225 -15.64 -10.30 1.69
C SER A 225 -15.04 -9.15 0.88
N PHE A 226 -14.04 -9.44 0.06
CA PHE A 226 -13.40 -8.47 -0.82
C PHE A 226 -13.72 -8.76 -2.29
N HIS A 227 -14.36 -7.83 -2.94
CA HIS A 227 -14.79 -7.91 -4.33
C HIS A 227 -14.79 -6.50 -4.96
N ILE A 228 -15.16 -6.42 -6.23
CA ILE A 228 -15.07 -5.18 -7.02
C ILE A 228 -15.78 -3.99 -6.36
N GLU A 229 -16.93 -4.16 -5.71
CA GLU A 229 -17.64 -3.05 -5.04
C GLU A 229 -16.83 -2.49 -3.86
N LYS A 230 -16.15 -3.36 -3.12
CA LYS A 230 -15.26 -2.94 -2.04
C LYS A 230 -13.99 -2.30 -2.58
N ALA A 231 -13.43 -2.86 -3.67
CA ALA A 231 -12.28 -2.28 -4.35
C ALA A 231 -12.59 -0.88 -4.89
N ILE A 232 -13.79 -0.63 -5.44
CA ILE A 232 -14.27 0.69 -5.86
C ILE A 232 -14.28 1.67 -4.70
N LEU A 233 -14.74 1.27 -3.50
CA LEU A 233 -14.69 2.14 -2.34
C LEU A 233 -13.25 2.51 -1.96
N PHE A 234 -12.34 1.54 -1.97
CA PHE A 234 -10.94 1.78 -1.62
C PHE A 234 -10.24 2.62 -2.69
N ALA A 235 -10.52 2.38 -3.97
CA ALA A 235 -10.04 3.21 -5.08
C ALA A 235 -10.56 4.66 -4.99
N ALA A 236 -11.83 4.86 -4.62
CA ALA A 236 -12.40 6.18 -4.41
C ALA A 236 -11.72 6.96 -3.27
N LYS A 237 -11.39 6.28 -2.15
CA LYS A 237 -10.59 6.86 -1.06
C LYS A 237 -9.18 7.22 -1.52
N THR A 238 -8.54 6.34 -2.31
CA THR A 238 -7.20 6.54 -2.86
C THR A 238 -7.18 7.74 -3.82
N TYR A 239 -8.16 7.83 -4.73
CA TYR A 239 -8.34 8.98 -5.62
C TYR A 239 -8.48 10.29 -4.84
N TYR A 240 -9.39 10.32 -3.85
CA TYR A 240 -9.61 11.49 -3.01
C TYR A 240 -8.34 11.92 -2.27
N LEU A 241 -7.61 10.96 -1.70
CA LEU A 241 -6.38 11.25 -0.98
C LEU A 241 -5.30 11.79 -1.93
N ALA A 242 -5.10 11.18 -3.11
CA ALA A 242 -4.16 11.67 -4.11
C ALA A 242 -4.50 13.09 -4.57
N ALA A 243 -5.79 13.38 -4.83
CA ALA A 243 -6.28 14.72 -5.15
C ALA A 243 -6.01 15.71 -4.00
N SER A 244 -6.22 15.29 -2.75
CA SER A 244 -5.96 16.13 -1.56
C SER A 244 -4.47 16.46 -1.40
N LEU A 245 -3.58 15.50 -1.68
CA LEU A 245 -2.12 15.72 -1.63
C LEU A 245 -1.67 16.65 -2.76
N MET A 246 -2.17 16.44 -3.98
CA MET A 246 -1.85 17.26 -5.16
C MET A 246 -2.27 18.72 -4.96
N THR A 247 -3.46 18.96 -4.43
CA THR A 247 -4.03 20.30 -4.22
C THR A 247 -3.69 20.90 -2.86
N GLN A 248 -2.87 20.21 -2.07
CA GLN A 248 -2.48 20.64 -0.71
C GLN A 248 -3.70 20.99 0.16
N SER A 249 -4.72 20.15 0.14
CA SER A 249 -5.91 20.34 0.96
C SER A 249 -5.54 20.42 2.45
N PRO A 250 -6.22 21.25 3.26
CA PRO A 250 -5.85 21.45 4.66
C PRO A 250 -6.24 20.26 5.58
N LYS A 251 -7.16 19.40 5.14
CA LYS A 251 -7.69 18.30 5.97
C LYS A 251 -8.26 17.15 5.15
N ILE A 252 -8.34 15.99 5.79
CA ILE A 252 -9.05 14.82 5.29
C ILE A 252 -10.50 14.87 5.74
N GLU A 253 -11.44 14.91 4.80
CA GLU A 253 -12.86 14.72 5.13
C GLU A 253 -13.21 13.23 5.11
N LYS A 254 -13.90 12.78 6.15
CA LYS A 254 -14.41 11.40 6.26
C LYS A 254 -15.91 11.36 5.98
N TYR A 255 -16.32 10.39 5.16
CA TYR A 255 -17.74 10.13 4.96
C TYR A 255 -18.42 9.71 6.26
N THR A 256 -19.59 10.28 6.49
CA THR A 256 -20.54 9.85 7.52
C THR A 256 -21.93 9.63 6.88
N PRO A 257 -22.82 8.82 7.46
CA PRO A 257 -24.16 8.59 6.91
C PRO A 257 -25.01 9.88 6.76
N SER A 258 -24.71 10.94 7.51
CA SER A 258 -25.37 12.24 7.38
C SER A 258 -25.16 12.89 6.01
N HIS A 259 -24.04 12.60 5.33
CA HIS A 259 -23.77 13.10 3.98
C HIS A 259 -24.72 12.53 2.91
N ASN A 260 -25.50 11.47 3.20
CA ASN A 260 -26.41 10.90 2.20
C ASN A 260 -27.46 11.90 1.70
N ALA A 261 -27.94 12.80 2.57
CA ALA A 261 -28.89 13.83 2.18
C ALA A 261 -28.29 14.82 1.18
N GLU A 262 -27.02 15.22 1.38
CA GLU A 262 -26.30 16.10 0.48
C GLU A 262 -25.95 15.42 -0.84
N ILE A 263 -25.44 14.18 -0.76
CA ILE A 263 -25.04 13.34 -1.92
C ILE A 263 -26.21 13.20 -2.91
N ALA A 264 -27.44 13.14 -2.45
CA ALA A 264 -28.62 13.03 -3.32
C ALA A 264 -28.68 14.19 -4.34
N HIS A 265 -28.20 15.38 -3.96
CA HIS A 265 -28.20 16.58 -4.78
C HIS A 265 -26.91 16.81 -5.57
N TRP A 266 -25.82 16.09 -5.26
CA TRP A 266 -24.56 16.25 -5.96
C TRP A 266 -24.62 15.58 -7.34
N THR A 267 -23.97 16.19 -8.33
CA THR A 267 -23.88 15.62 -9.68
C THR A 267 -22.51 15.94 -10.27
N ILE A 268 -21.86 14.93 -10.79
CA ILE A 268 -20.66 15.09 -11.60
C ILE A 268 -21.14 15.45 -13.00
N ALA A 269 -20.84 16.69 -13.44
CA ALA A 269 -21.30 17.24 -14.72
C ALA A 269 -20.30 17.00 -15.87
N GLU A 270 -19.02 16.84 -15.55
CA GLU A 270 -17.96 16.62 -16.53
C GLU A 270 -18.18 15.31 -17.29
N TYR A 271 -18.31 15.43 -18.61
CA TYR A 271 -18.72 14.34 -19.51
C TYR A 271 -17.96 13.03 -19.27
N GLU A 272 -16.63 13.14 -19.12
CA GLU A 272 -15.73 11.98 -18.89
C GLU A 272 -16.09 11.18 -17.62
N TYR A 273 -16.60 11.84 -16.57
CA TYR A 273 -16.84 11.24 -15.26
C TYR A 273 -18.32 10.99 -14.95
N THR A 274 -19.25 11.33 -15.85
CA THR A 274 -20.70 11.22 -15.61
C THR A 274 -21.15 9.80 -15.23
N LYS A 275 -20.45 8.76 -15.72
CA LYS A 275 -20.74 7.37 -15.38
C LYS A 275 -20.66 7.08 -13.88
N LEU A 276 -19.83 7.83 -13.14
CA LEU A 276 -19.65 7.68 -11.70
C LEU A 276 -20.89 8.09 -10.90
N ASN A 277 -21.81 8.89 -11.48
CA ASN A 277 -23.07 9.25 -10.83
C ASN A 277 -23.93 8.02 -10.46
N LYS A 278 -23.74 6.87 -11.10
CA LYS A 278 -24.41 5.61 -10.75
C LYS A 278 -24.09 5.16 -9.32
N LEU A 279 -22.87 5.49 -8.83
CA LEU A 279 -22.42 5.14 -7.50
C LEU A 279 -23.23 5.83 -6.39
N LYS A 280 -23.92 6.93 -6.66
CA LYS A 280 -24.81 7.57 -5.66
C LYS A 280 -25.78 6.58 -5.00
N LYS A 281 -26.32 5.66 -5.81
CA LYS A 281 -27.31 4.67 -5.36
C LYS A 281 -26.67 3.36 -4.88
N THR A 282 -25.60 2.93 -5.54
CA THR A 282 -25.01 1.59 -5.30
C THR A 282 -23.87 1.61 -4.28
N ASN A 283 -23.13 2.72 -4.17
CA ASN A 283 -22.00 2.89 -3.26
C ASN A 283 -21.80 4.37 -2.89
N PRO A 284 -22.72 4.97 -2.10
CA PRO A 284 -22.73 6.42 -1.80
C PRO A 284 -21.43 6.86 -1.10
N LYS A 285 -20.81 6.00 -0.31
CA LYS A 285 -19.51 6.27 0.33
C LYS A 285 -18.40 6.44 -0.72
N ALA A 286 -18.36 5.61 -1.74
CA ALA A 286 -17.39 5.76 -2.85
C ALA A 286 -17.70 7.02 -3.67
N PHE A 287 -18.97 7.28 -3.96
CA PHE A 287 -19.38 8.49 -4.67
C PHE A 287 -18.95 9.77 -3.93
N PHE A 288 -19.09 9.82 -2.60
CA PHE A 288 -18.65 10.95 -1.78
C PHE A 288 -17.17 11.28 -2.05
N TYR A 289 -16.29 10.30 -1.93
CA TYR A 289 -14.86 10.52 -2.11
C TYR A 289 -14.51 10.90 -3.54
N LEU A 290 -15.10 10.25 -4.55
CA LEU A 290 -14.88 10.60 -5.95
C LEU A 290 -15.34 12.02 -6.26
N TYR A 291 -16.55 12.40 -5.83
CA TYR A 291 -17.08 13.74 -6.02
C TYR A 291 -16.17 14.80 -5.41
N LYS A 292 -15.79 14.63 -4.14
CA LYS A 292 -14.89 15.57 -3.44
C LYS A 292 -13.53 15.67 -4.13
N GLY A 293 -12.94 14.55 -4.53
CA GLY A 293 -11.66 14.54 -5.25
C GLY A 293 -11.75 15.23 -6.61
N LEU A 294 -12.79 14.95 -7.40
CA LEU A 294 -13.01 15.61 -8.69
C LEU A 294 -13.21 17.13 -8.55
N GLN A 295 -13.93 17.58 -7.53
CA GLN A 295 -14.09 19.01 -7.25
C GLN A 295 -12.77 19.73 -6.91
N MET A 296 -11.75 19.02 -6.46
CA MET A 296 -10.41 19.56 -6.21
C MET A 296 -9.58 19.66 -7.49
N THR A 297 -9.69 18.69 -8.40
CA THR A 297 -8.79 18.54 -9.56
C THR A 297 -9.34 19.13 -10.86
N LEU A 298 -10.65 19.44 -10.94
CA LEU A 298 -11.33 19.95 -12.13
C LEU A 298 -11.66 21.47 -12.04
N LYS A 299 -10.96 22.18 -11.18
CA LYS A 299 -11.10 23.64 -11.06
C LYS A 299 -10.27 24.38 -12.07
#